data_eed42fe8a1ca496f7deabe5935f0a266
#
_entry.id   eed42fe8a1ca496f7deabe5935f0a266
#
_cell.length_a   1.000
_cell.length_b   1.000
_cell.length_c   1.000
_cell.angle_alpha   90.00
_cell.angle_beta   90.00
_cell.angle_gamma   90.00
#
_symmetry.space_group_name_H-M   'P 1'
#
loop_
_entity.id
_entity.type
_entity.pdbx_description
1 polymer ?
#
loop_
_entity_poly.entity_id
_entity_poly.type
_entity_poly.pdbx_seq_one_letter_code
_entity_poly.pdbx_strand_id
1 'polypeptide(L)'
;MECPTGYNAKYIFENGIGKGAKITVTRSGGVIPKILNVLEEADSDTMIEQRDELLYCPDCGQPTKWNDTQVELICTNPDCQGIRLAKIIHFYNILEAEQLGEETITKLFKAGYDSIRRILDITFDELLLIDTFGEVIANAILDANKKIREGVELTKLMHASDCFQGIGQVKAKSILLELSESDRFAFVNGLVRTNEGFDQTPEFLALNKTLQSFLKGIVPFYDFIATNKLVMLPMEEPAKPIGDKYKGFKVCFTGVRDKELEAEIAAQGGEVVNNVSKKTTHLIVADLNTTSGKAEKAKALGIPIFTIESFKTI
;
A
#
# COMPACT_ATOMS: atom_id res chain seq x y z
N MET A 1 13.15 15.33 20.39
CA MET A 1 11.73 14.90 20.41
C MET A 1 11.36 14.71 18.97
N GLU A 2 10.88 13.55 18.56
CA GLU A 2 10.45 13.33 17.19
C GLU A 2 9.26 14.23 16.88
N CYS A 3 9.22 14.81 15.66
CA CYS A 3 8.17 15.70 15.25
C CYS A 3 6.87 14.93 14.99
N PRO A 4 5.70 15.37 15.48
CA PRO A 4 4.43 14.76 15.10
C PRO A 4 4.16 15.00 13.60
N THR A 5 3.59 14.00 12.93
CA THR A 5 3.16 14.19 11.55
C THR A 5 1.98 15.16 11.44
N GLY A 6 2.00 16.01 10.41
CA GLY A 6 0.87 16.86 10.02
C GLY A 6 -0.20 16.14 9.19
N TYR A 7 -0.11 14.82 9.05
CA TYR A 7 -0.99 13.92 8.29
C TYR A 7 -1.02 14.19 6.78
N ASN A 8 -1.58 15.32 6.35
CA ASN A 8 -1.72 15.74 4.96
C ASN A 8 -2.00 17.24 4.87
N ALA A 9 -1.91 17.81 3.66
CA ALA A 9 -2.08 19.25 3.45
C ALA A 9 -3.46 19.75 3.88
N LYS A 10 -4.53 18.98 3.60
CA LYS A 10 -5.88 19.34 4.01
C LYS A 10 -5.99 19.52 5.52
N TYR A 11 -5.47 18.55 6.29
CA TYR A 11 -5.50 18.59 7.74
C TYR A 11 -4.73 19.81 8.29
N ILE A 12 -3.58 20.11 7.72
CA ILE A 12 -2.77 21.29 8.08
C ILE A 12 -3.58 22.58 7.89
N PHE A 13 -4.18 22.76 6.72
CA PHE A 13 -4.91 23.98 6.40
C PHE A 13 -6.24 24.11 7.16
N GLU A 14 -7.00 23.03 7.31
CA GLU A 14 -8.29 23.05 8.02
C GLU A 14 -8.15 23.30 9.52
N ASN A 15 -7.00 22.99 10.10
CA ASN A 15 -6.74 23.15 11.52
C ASN A 15 -5.78 24.30 11.86
N GLY A 16 -5.44 25.16 10.89
CA GLY A 16 -4.56 26.31 11.11
C GLY A 16 -3.18 25.93 11.67
N ILE A 17 -2.64 24.80 11.26
CA ILE A 17 -1.35 24.29 11.75
C ILE A 17 -0.22 24.94 10.97
N GLY A 18 0.49 25.84 11.60
CA GLY A 18 1.63 26.54 11.03
C GLY A 18 2.63 26.93 12.11
N LYS A 19 3.65 27.68 11.71
CA LYS A 19 4.66 28.20 12.63
C LYS A 19 3.98 29.08 13.67
N GLY A 20 4.19 28.80 14.96
CA GLY A 20 3.56 29.52 16.07
C GLY A 20 2.24 28.91 16.56
N ALA A 21 1.62 27.98 15.85
CA ALA A 21 0.45 27.25 16.34
C ALA A 21 0.77 26.50 17.65
N LYS A 22 -0.17 26.50 18.59
CA LYS A 22 -0.06 25.69 19.81
C LYS A 22 -0.86 24.40 19.68
N ILE A 23 -0.20 23.29 19.78
CA ILE A 23 -0.79 21.95 19.63
C ILE A 23 -0.57 21.11 20.88
N THR A 24 -1.51 20.21 21.17
CA THR A 24 -1.28 19.14 22.13
C THR A 24 -0.87 17.87 21.38
N VAL A 25 0.14 17.20 21.90
CA VAL A 25 0.70 15.98 21.30
C VAL A 25 0.56 14.82 22.29
N THR A 26 0.16 13.67 21.81
CA THR A 26 0.13 12.42 22.57
C THR A 26 1.01 11.36 21.90
N ARG A 27 1.43 10.34 22.66
CA ARG A 27 2.10 9.17 22.09
C ARG A 27 1.07 8.09 21.76
N SER A 28 0.82 7.86 20.49
CA SER A 28 -0.02 6.74 20.02
C SER A 28 0.76 5.44 20.13
N GLY A 29 0.19 4.43 20.79
CA GLY A 29 0.87 3.15 21.03
C GLY A 29 2.15 3.25 21.85
N GLY A 30 2.35 4.36 22.59
CA GLY A 30 3.53 4.60 23.42
C GLY A 30 4.79 5.07 22.67
N VAL A 31 4.77 5.13 21.33
CA VAL A 31 5.97 5.41 20.50
C VAL A 31 5.77 6.60 19.56
N ILE A 32 4.72 6.64 18.76
CA ILE A 32 4.56 7.62 17.68
C ILE A 32 3.87 8.90 18.20
N PRO A 33 4.51 10.09 18.08
CA PRO A 33 3.87 11.36 18.44
C PRO A 33 2.74 11.67 17.46
N LYS A 34 1.57 12.00 18.01
CA LYS A 34 0.35 12.33 17.26
C LYS A 34 -0.23 13.65 17.75
N ILE A 35 -0.64 14.52 16.83
CA ILE A 35 -1.39 15.74 17.18
C ILE A 35 -2.77 15.30 17.69
N LEU A 36 -3.11 15.72 18.90
CA LEU A 36 -4.39 15.44 19.54
C LEU A 36 -5.38 16.58 19.28
N ASN A 37 -4.96 17.83 19.57
CA ASN A 37 -5.78 19.04 19.36
C ASN A 37 -4.88 20.20 18.96
N VAL A 38 -5.45 21.16 18.25
CA VAL A 38 -4.89 22.50 18.06
C VAL A 38 -5.55 23.43 19.08
N LEU A 39 -4.76 24.03 19.95
CA LEU A 39 -5.23 24.95 21.01
C LEU A 39 -5.31 26.41 20.53
N GLU A 40 -4.30 26.78 19.72
CA GLU A 40 -4.23 28.09 19.09
C GLU A 40 -3.72 27.85 17.65
N GLU A 41 -4.45 28.39 16.69
CA GLU A 41 -4.04 28.34 15.27
C GLU A 41 -2.85 29.29 15.04
N ALA A 42 -2.08 29.04 13.98
CA ALA A 42 -1.09 30.01 13.51
C ALA A 42 -1.79 31.31 13.06
N ASP A 43 -1.10 32.44 13.13
CA ASP A 43 -1.64 33.68 12.62
C ASP A 43 -1.91 33.62 11.10
N SER A 44 -2.81 34.50 10.64
CA SER A 44 -3.28 34.51 9.26
C SER A 44 -2.17 34.76 8.25
N ASP A 45 -1.19 35.60 8.58
CA ASP A 45 -0.11 35.97 7.67
C ASP A 45 0.83 34.77 7.50
N THR A 46 1.19 34.10 8.59
CA THR A 46 1.96 32.83 8.56
C THR A 46 1.26 31.75 7.76
N MET A 47 -0.06 31.61 7.88
CA MET A 47 -0.83 30.63 7.13
C MET A 47 -0.88 30.96 5.62
N ILE A 48 -0.92 32.26 5.27
CA ILE A 48 -0.86 32.69 3.86
C ILE A 48 0.53 32.38 3.28
N GLU A 49 1.61 32.76 3.95
CA GLU A 49 2.99 32.47 3.52
C GLU A 49 3.20 30.98 3.32
N GLN A 50 2.80 30.15 4.30
CA GLN A 50 2.92 28.70 4.21
C GLN A 50 2.10 28.10 3.04
N ARG A 51 0.92 28.66 2.77
CA ARG A 51 0.11 28.27 1.62
C ARG A 51 0.81 28.62 0.31
N ASP A 52 1.37 29.81 0.22
CA ASP A 52 2.08 30.27 -0.98
C ASP A 52 3.33 29.44 -1.25
N GLU A 53 4.08 29.06 -0.22
CA GLU A 53 5.21 28.11 -0.35
C GLU A 53 4.76 26.74 -0.91
N LEU A 54 3.60 26.23 -0.47
CA LEU A 54 3.08 24.95 -0.91
C LEU A 54 2.42 24.98 -2.31
N LEU A 55 2.21 26.16 -2.91
CA LEU A 55 1.75 26.28 -4.29
C LEU A 55 2.82 25.84 -5.30
N TYR A 56 4.06 25.72 -4.88
CA TYR A 56 5.18 25.32 -5.74
C TYR A 56 5.88 24.10 -5.17
N CYS A 57 6.28 23.20 -6.07
CA CYS A 57 7.03 22.01 -5.69
C CYS A 57 8.43 22.38 -5.20
N PRO A 58 8.86 21.92 -4.02
CA PRO A 58 10.19 22.25 -3.48
C PRO A 58 11.34 21.67 -4.32
N ASP A 59 11.10 20.58 -5.07
CA ASP A 59 12.14 19.90 -5.86
C ASP A 59 12.34 20.49 -7.25
N CYS A 60 11.28 21.01 -7.89
CA CYS A 60 11.38 21.48 -9.28
C CYS A 60 10.81 22.89 -9.51
N GLY A 61 10.24 23.54 -8.49
CA GLY A 61 9.67 24.88 -8.59
C GLY A 61 8.39 25.00 -9.44
N GLN A 62 7.87 23.89 -9.97
CA GLN A 62 6.64 23.93 -10.76
C GLN A 62 5.41 23.94 -9.86
N PRO A 63 4.27 24.48 -10.34
CA PRO A 63 3.05 24.56 -9.55
C PRO A 63 2.61 23.21 -8.99
N THR A 64 2.03 23.22 -7.81
CA THR A 64 1.30 22.10 -7.24
C THR A 64 -0.20 22.25 -7.50
N LYS A 65 -0.93 21.16 -7.39
CA LYS A 65 -2.40 21.12 -7.43
C LYS A 65 -2.94 20.15 -6.40
N TRP A 66 -4.15 20.37 -5.96
CA TRP A 66 -4.85 19.38 -5.15
C TRP A 66 -5.10 18.10 -5.95
N ASN A 67 -4.93 16.95 -5.29
CA ASN A 67 -5.36 15.68 -5.87
C ASN A 67 -6.91 15.60 -5.94
N ASP A 68 -7.46 14.59 -6.60
CA ASP A 68 -8.92 14.44 -6.82
C ASP A 68 -9.72 14.34 -5.51
N THR A 69 -9.08 13.91 -4.42
CA THR A 69 -9.70 13.83 -3.09
C THR A 69 -9.59 15.13 -2.29
N GLN A 70 -8.85 16.11 -2.81
CA GLN A 70 -8.54 17.38 -2.14
C GLN A 70 -7.92 17.20 -0.74
N VAL A 71 -7.09 16.19 -0.60
CA VAL A 71 -6.41 15.86 0.66
C VAL A 71 -4.92 16.21 0.58
N GLU A 72 -4.32 16.06 -0.59
CA GLU A 72 -2.88 16.23 -0.81
C GLU A 72 -2.60 17.20 -1.94
N LEU A 73 -1.50 17.94 -1.82
CA LEU A 73 -0.95 18.74 -2.91
C LEU A 73 0.07 17.90 -3.68
N ILE A 74 -0.10 17.83 -4.98
CA ILE A 74 0.75 17.06 -5.90
C ILE A 74 1.41 17.98 -6.91
N CYS A 75 2.69 17.73 -7.20
CA CYS A 75 3.41 18.43 -8.24
C CYS A 75 2.81 18.14 -9.62
N THR A 76 2.68 19.17 -10.46
CA THR A 76 2.13 19.04 -11.81
C THR A 76 3.16 18.64 -12.87
N ASN A 77 4.45 18.66 -12.52
CA ASN A 77 5.52 18.31 -13.46
C ASN A 77 5.75 16.79 -13.49
N PRO A 78 5.46 16.09 -14.59
CA PRO A 78 5.66 14.65 -14.72
C PRO A 78 7.16 14.26 -14.63
N ASP A 79 8.06 15.15 -14.97
CA ASP A 79 9.51 14.94 -14.98
C ASP A 79 10.19 15.43 -13.68
N CYS A 80 9.41 15.72 -12.64
CA CYS A 80 9.93 16.15 -11.35
C CYS A 80 10.87 15.10 -10.74
N GLN A 81 12.07 15.53 -10.34
CA GLN A 81 13.04 14.64 -9.70
C GLN A 81 12.52 14.06 -8.38
N GLY A 82 11.82 14.85 -7.58
CA GLY A 82 11.21 14.39 -6.34
C GLY A 82 10.16 13.29 -6.57
N ILE A 83 9.32 13.42 -7.60
CA ILE A 83 8.36 12.37 -7.98
C ILE A 83 9.09 11.10 -8.43
N ARG A 84 10.15 11.24 -9.25
CA ARG A 84 10.93 10.07 -9.69
C ARG A 84 11.58 9.35 -8.51
N LEU A 85 12.21 10.10 -7.61
CA LEU A 85 12.82 9.56 -6.41
C LEU A 85 11.77 8.85 -5.53
N ALA A 86 10.63 9.50 -5.28
CA ALA A 86 9.55 8.93 -4.48
C ALA A 86 9.00 7.60 -5.07
N LYS A 87 8.86 7.51 -6.40
CA LYS A 87 8.46 6.27 -7.09
C LYS A 87 9.48 5.15 -6.93
N ILE A 88 10.77 5.46 -6.99
CA ILE A 88 11.83 4.47 -6.77
C ILE A 88 11.80 3.97 -5.32
N ILE A 89 11.70 4.87 -4.36
CA ILE A 89 11.60 4.54 -2.93
C ILE A 89 10.35 3.66 -2.69
N HIS A 90 9.20 4.06 -3.23
CA HIS A 90 7.97 3.28 -3.14
C HIS A 90 8.14 1.84 -3.67
N PHE A 91 8.73 1.70 -4.86
CA PHE A 91 8.97 0.39 -5.48
C PHE A 91 9.77 -0.53 -4.57
N TYR A 92 10.92 -0.09 -4.10
CA TYR A 92 11.80 -0.92 -3.27
C TYR A 92 11.23 -1.17 -1.87
N ASN A 93 10.52 -0.21 -1.29
CA ASN A 93 9.84 -0.38 -0.02
C ASN A 93 8.72 -1.43 -0.08
N ILE A 94 7.89 -1.39 -1.14
CA ILE A 94 6.83 -2.40 -1.32
C ILE A 94 7.43 -3.78 -1.55
N LEU A 95 8.57 -3.87 -2.22
CA LEU A 95 9.27 -5.15 -2.42
C LEU A 95 10.04 -5.61 -1.17
N GLU A 96 10.14 -4.76 -0.13
CA GLU A 96 10.89 -5.04 1.11
C GLU A 96 12.35 -5.40 0.79
N ALA A 97 12.93 -4.69 -0.19
CA ALA A 97 14.28 -4.97 -0.67
C ALA A 97 15.33 -4.59 0.39
N GLU A 98 16.05 -5.58 0.88
CA GLU A 98 17.10 -5.38 1.88
C GLU A 98 18.14 -4.37 1.40
N GLN A 99 18.61 -3.49 2.29
CA GLN A 99 19.58 -2.42 2.07
C GLN A 99 19.15 -1.32 1.06
N LEU A 100 18.02 -1.44 0.38
CA LEU A 100 17.48 -0.45 -0.55
C LEU A 100 16.38 0.42 0.10
N GLY A 101 16.66 0.91 1.32
CA GLY A 101 15.84 1.91 1.99
C GLY A 101 16.01 3.31 1.40
N GLU A 102 15.21 4.26 1.89
CA GLU A 102 15.15 5.65 1.39
C GLU A 102 16.52 6.34 1.31
N GLU A 103 17.37 6.19 2.34
CA GLU A 103 18.70 6.80 2.37
C GLU A 103 19.60 6.25 1.26
N THR A 104 19.64 4.91 1.11
CA THR A 104 20.45 4.24 0.07
C THR A 104 19.97 4.63 -1.33
N ILE A 105 18.66 4.62 -1.56
CA ILE A 105 18.08 5.00 -2.85
C ILE A 105 18.36 6.47 -3.16
N THR A 106 18.30 7.36 -2.16
CA THR A 106 18.63 8.77 -2.34
C THR A 106 20.10 8.97 -2.74
N LYS A 107 21.04 8.18 -2.18
CA LYS A 107 22.46 8.21 -2.58
C LYS A 107 22.64 7.72 -4.02
N LEU A 108 22.00 6.59 -4.37
CA LEU A 108 22.00 6.07 -5.74
C LEU A 108 21.45 7.09 -6.74
N PHE A 109 20.32 7.72 -6.40
CA PHE A 109 19.69 8.74 -7.24
C PHE A 109 20.61 9.94 -7.48
N LYS A 110 21.27 10.45 -6.44
CA LYS A 110 22.26 11.53 -6.54
C LYS A 110 23.49 11.15 -7.36
N ALA A 111 23.86 9.87 -7.36
CA ALA A 111 24.94 9.33 -8.18
C ALA A 111 24.52 9.07 -9.65
N GLY A 112 23.28 9.41 -10.04
CA GLY A 112 22.77 9.31 -11.41
C GLY A 112 21.97 8.06 -11.71
N TYR A 113 21.71 7.20 -10.73
CA TYR A 113 20.83 6.02 -10.88
C TYR A 113 19.38 6.43 -10.61
N ASP A 114 18.83 7.25 -11.49
CA ASP A 114 17.57 7.99 -11.34
C ASP A 114 16.33 7.24 -11.85
N SER A 115 16.43 5.93 -12.01
CA SER A 115 15.31 5.06 -12.38
C SER A 115 15.48 3.67 -11.79
N ILE A 116 14.35 2.98 -11.58
CA ILE A 116 14.32 1.58 -11.11
C ILE A 116 15.19 0.71 -12.00
N ARG A 117 15.09 0.90 -13.33
CA ARG A 117 15.86 0.15 -14.29
C ARG A 117 17.38 0.31 -14.09
N ARG A 118 17.86 1.53 -13.91
CA ARG A 118 19.30 1.80 -13.71
C ARG A 118 19.80 1.18 -12.41
N ILE A 119 19.00 1.24 -11.32
CA ILE A 119 19.37 0.61 -10.05
C ILE A 119 19.38 -0.92 -10.16
N LEU A 120 18.41 -1.51 -10.88
CA LEU A 120 18.37 -2.95 -11.11
C LEU A 120 19.53 -3.46 -11.98
N ASP A 121 20.09 -2.63 -12.85
CA ASP A 121 21.20 -2.98 -13.76
C ASP A 121 22.58 -2.55 -13.24
N ILE A 122 22.65 -1.93 -12.04
CA ILE A 122 23.90 -1.45 -11.47
C ILE A 122 24.87 -2.61 -11.21
N THR A 123 26.13 -2.39 -11.49
CA THR A 123 27.20 -3.37 -11.28
C THR A 123 27.90 -3.20 -9.93
N PHE A 124 28.65 -4.22 -9.51
CA PHE A 124 29.43 -4.17 -8.28
C PHE A 124 30.47 -3.05 -8.29
N ASP A 125 31.19 -2.88 -9.39
CA ASP A 125 32.23 -1.86 -9.53
C ASP A 125 31.63 -0.44 -9.48
N GLU A 126 30.46 -0.24 -10.10
CA GLU A 126 29.73 1.03 -10.04
C GLU A 126 29.28 1.37 -8.61
N LEU A 127 28.81 0.37 -7.86
CA LEU A 127 28.43 0.56 -6.46
C LEU A 127 29.62 1.00 -5.60
N LEU A 128 30.81 0.42 -5.82
CA LEU A 128 32.02 0.78 -5.08
C LEU A 128 32.52 2.20 -5.38
N LEU A 129 32.11 2.82 -6.50
CA LEU A 129 32.42 4.22 -6.81
C LEU A 129 31.57 5.22 -6.04
N ILE A 130 30.50 4.76 -5.39
CA ILE A 130 29.60 5.64 -4.62
C ILE A 130 30.12 5.72 -3.18
N ASP A 131 30.36 6.95 -2.73
CA ASP A 131 30.80 7.20 -1.36
C ASP A 131 29.91 6.48 -0.33
N THR A 132 30.51 5.90 0.68
CA THR A 132 29.88 5.16 1.78
C THR A 132 29.38 3.75 1.43
N PHE A 133 29.49 3.27 0.20
CA PHE A 133 29.17 1.89 -0.15
C PHE A 133 30.44 1.03 -0.13
N GLY A 134 30.50 0.10 0.82
CA GLY A 134 31.51 -0.95 0.85
C GLY A 134 30.99 -2.26 0.25
N GLU A 135 31.89 -3.23 0.11
CA GLU A 135 31.59 -4.55 -0.49
C GLU A 135 30.33 -5.23 0.10
N VAL A 136 30.14 -5.12 1.41
CA VAL A 136 29.00 -5.75 2.10
C VAL A 136 27.67 -5.15 1.62
N ILE A 137 27.60 -3.81 1.54
CA ILE A 137 26.40 -3.12 1.06
C ILE A 137 26.19 -3.38 -0.44
N ALA A 138 27.26 -3.33 -1.22
CA ALA A 138 27.21 -3.57 -2.65
C ALA A 138 26.66 -4.98 -2.96
N ASN A 139 27.20 -6.00 -2.31
CA ASN A 139 26.71 -7.38 -2.47
C ASN A 139 25.24 -7.53 -2.05
N ALA A 140 24.84 -6.92 -0.94
CA ALA A 140 23.45 -7.00 -0.48
C ALA A 140 22.47 -6.31 -1.45
N ILE A 141 22.86 -5.17 -2.05
CA ILE A 141 22.06 -4.50 -3.11
C ILE A 141 21.94 -5.40 -4.34
N LEU A 142 23.04 -6.02 -4.79
CA LEU A 142 23.03 -6.92 -5.94
C LEU A 142 22.18 -8.17 -5.68
N ASP A 143 22.25 -8.74 -4.49
CA ASP A 143 21.41 -9.88 -4.10
C ASP A 143 19.91 -9.51 -4.07
N ALA A 144 19.57 -8.33 -3.57
CA ALA A 144 18.20 -7.83 -3.59
C ALA A 144 17.70 -7.62 -5.04
N ASN A 145 18.53 -6.99 -5.89
CA ASN A 145 18.21 -6.80 -7.31
C ASN A 145 18.07 -8.13 -8.05
N LYS A 146 18.92 -9.11 -7.76
CA LYS A 146 18.84 -10.45 -8.33
C LYS A 146 17.52 -11.12 -7.98
N LYS A 147 17.10 -11.11 -6.70
CA LYS A 147 15.79 -11.66 -6.27
C LYS A 147 14.64 -11.00 -7.03
N ILE A 148 14.68 -9.66 -7.22
CA ILE A 148 13.66 -8.94 -7.99
C ILE A 148 13.67 -9.38 -9.47
N ARG A 149 14.84 -9.58 -10.07
CA ARG A 149 14.99 -10.07 -11.45
C ARG A 149 14.52 -11.50 -11.66
N GLU A 150 14.68 -12.36 -10.66
CA GLU A 150 14.18 -13.75 -10.69
C GLU A 150 12.66 -13.81 -10.73
N GLY A 151 11.98 -12.79 -10.18
CA GLY A 151 10.54 -12.58 -10.30
C GLY A 151 9.89 -12.11 -9.01
N VAL A 152 8.81 -11.38 -9.18
CA VAL A 152 7.99 -10.85 -8.08
C VAL A 152 6.54 -11.24 -8.29
N GLU A 153 5.85 -11.57 -7.21
CA GLU A 153 4.42 -11.92 -7.22
C GLU A 153 3.59 -10.78 -7.81
N LEU A 154 2.63 -11.11 -8.67
CA LEU A 154 1.84 -10.20 -9.48
C LEU A 154 1.22 -9.06 -8.66
N THR A 155 0.52 -9.36 -7.56
CA THR A 155 -0.19 -8.32 -6.79
C THR A 155 0.78 -7.41 -6.04
N LYS A 156 1.95 -7.91 -5.67
CA LYS A 156 3.04 -7.12 -5.08
C LYS A 156 3.64 -6.17 -6.13
N LEU A 157 3.86 -6.66 -7.37
CA LEU A 157 4.29 -5.80 -8.49
C LEU A 157 3.26 -4.74 -8.86
N MET A 158 1.97 -5.09 -8.89
CA MET A 158 0.91 -4.11 -9.14
C MET A 158 0.96 -2.97 -8.12
N HIS A 159 1.14 -3.28 -6.84
CA HIS A 159 1.26 -2.27 -5.80
C HIS A 159 2.56 -1.47 -5.93
N ALA A 160 3.69 -2.13 -6.17
CA ALA A 160 5.00 -1.50 -6.29
C ALA A 160 5.13 -0.58 -7.53
N SER A 161 4.36 -0.85 -8.59
CA SER A 161 4.39 -0.05 -9.83
C SER A 161 3.73 1.31 -9.70
N ASP A 162 2.87 1.53 -8.68
CA ASP A 162 2.01 2.70 -8.51
C ASP A 162 1.11 3.03 -9.73
N CYS A 163 0.89 2.06 -10.62
CA CYS A 163 0.04 2.24 -11.80
C CYS A 163 -1.46 2.18 -11.49
N PHE A 164 -1.84 1.58 -10.36
CA PHE A 164 -3.22 1.33 -9.96
C PHE A 164 -3.62 2.22 -8.78
N GLN A 165 -4.04 3.44 -9.04
CA GLN A 165 -4.34 4.44 -8.02
C GLN A 165 -5.37 3.97 -6.99
N GLY A 166 -4.98 3.98 -5.70
CA GLY A 166 -5.82 3.54 -4.58
C GLY A 166 -6.07 2.03 -4.50
N ILE A 167 -5.29 1.23 -5.24
CA ILE A 167 -5.35 -0.23 -5.23
C ILE A 167 -4.02 -0.78 -4.70
N GLY A 168 -3.98 -1.09 -3.41
CA GLY A 168 -2.87 -1.83 -2.81
C GLY A 168 -2.98 -3.34 -3.04
N GLN A 169 -1.99 -4.09 -2.61
CA GLN A 169 -1.84 -5.54 -2.85
C GLN A 169 -3.10 -6.36 -2.51
N VAL A 170 -3.71 -6.14 -1.33
CA VAL A 170 -4.91 -6.88 -0.90
C VAL A 170 -6.10 -6.65 -1.83
N LYS A 171 -6.32 -5.39 -2.23
CA LYS A 171 -7.42 -5.03 -3.14
C LYS A 171 -7.16 -5.56 -4.56
N ALA A 172 -5.91 -5.50 -5.05
CA ALA A 172 -5.51 -6.10 -6.31
C ALA A 172 -5.80 -7.60 -6.32
N LYS A 173 -5.40 -8.32 -5.26
CA LYS A 173 -5.70 -9.76 -5.10
C LYS A 173 -7.20 -10.04 -5.15
N SER A 174 -8.02 -9.26 -4.44
CA SER A 174 -9.47 -9.43 -4.46
C SER A 174 -10.07 -9.26 -5.86
N ILE A 175 -9.64 -8.22 -6.60
CA ILE A 175 -10.11 -7.97 -7.96
C ILE A 175 -9.72 -9.13 -8.89
N LEU A 176 -8.47 -9.58 -8.82
CA LEU A 176 -7.98 -10.67 -9.68
C LEU A 176 -8.68 -12.00 -9.38
N LEU A 177 -9.06 -12.27 -8.13
CA LEU A 177 -9.81 -13.48 -7.75
C LEU A 177 -11.26 -13.47 -8.26
N GLU A 178 -11.85 -12.29 -8.48
CA GLU A 178 -13.20 -12.15 -9.05
C GLU A 178 -13.20 -12.31 -10.58
N LEU A 179 -12.02 -12.21 -11.25
CA LEU A 179 -11.91 -12.47 -12.69
C LEU A 179 -12.02 -13.97 -13.00
N SER A 180 -12.51 -14.30 -14.20
CA SER A 180 -12.45 -15.66 -14.71
C SER A 180 -11.00 -16.14 -14.86
N GLU A 181 -10.77 -17.45 -14.87
CA GLU A 181 -9.41 -18.01 -15.10
C GLU A 181 -8.83 -17.53 -16.44
N SER A 182 -9.67 -17.45 -17.49
CA SER A 182 -9.23 -16.96 -18.81
C SER A 182 -8.84 -15.48 -18.77
N ASP A 183 -9.58 -14.64 -18.06
CA ASP A 183 -9.26 -13.20 -17.95
C ASP A 183 -8.01 -12.97 -17.10
N ARG A 184 -7.84 -13.71 -16.02
CA ARG A 184 -6.60 -13.69 -15.23
C ARG A 184 -5.40 -14.15 -16.05
N PHE A 185 -5.54 -15.23 -16.81
CA PHE A 185 -4.49 -15.69 -17.71
C PHE A 185 -4.13 -14.60 -18.73
N ALA A 186 -5.13 -13.98 -19.36
CA ALA A 186 -4.90 -12.89 -20.31
C ALA A 186 -4.19 -11.69 -19.66
N PHE A 187 -4.58 -11.32 -18.43
CA PHE A 187 -3.92 -10.26 -17.68
C PHE A 187 -2.46 -10.58 -17.35
N VAL A 188 -2.19 -11.76 -16.78
CA VAL A 188 -0.82 -12.16 -16.40
C VAL A 188 0.12 -12.23 -17.61
N ASN A 189 -0.41 -12.63 -18.77
CA ASN A 189 0.38 -12.75 -20.00
C ASN A 189 0.41 -11.48 -20.86
N GLY A 190 -0.08 -10.34 -20.34
CA GLY A 190 -0.07 -9.06 -21.06
C GLY A 190 -0.94 -9.06 -22.33
N LEU A 191 -1.97 -9.89 -22.37
CA LEU A 191 -2.87 -10.03 -23.52
C LEU A 191 -4.05 -9.05 -23.46
N VAL A 192 -4.34 -8.49 -22.28
CA VAL A 192 -5.40 -7.49 -22.14
C VAL A 192 -5.00 -6.21 -22.87
N ARG A 193 -5.90 -5.71 -23.69
CA ARG A 193 -5.74 -4.45 -24.40
C ARG A 193 -6.96 -3.57 -24.15
N THR A 194 -6.71 -2.28 -24.06
CA THR A 194 -7.76 -1.26 -24.03
C THR A 194 -7.69 -0.46 -25.30
N ASN A 195 -8.84 -0.19 -25.92
CA ASN A 195 -8.91 0.68 -27.09
C ASN A 195 -8.68 2.14 -26.68
N GLU A 196 -8.17 2.96 -27.59
CA GLU A 196 -8.07 4.39 -27.37
C GLU A 196 -9.45 4.98 -27.03
N GLY A 197 -9.52 5.82 -25.99
CA GLY A 197 -10.78 6.42 -25.53
C GLY A 197 -11.69 5.47 -24.74
N PHE A 198 -11.25 4.25 -24.38
CA PHE A 198 -12.10 3.32 -23.61
C PHE A 198 -12.61 3.93 -22.29
N ASP A 199 -11.84 4.83 -21.69
CA ASP A 199 -12.16 5.51 -20.43
C ASP A 199 -13.19 6.65 -20.56
N GLN A 200 -13.66 6.92 -21.78
CA GLN A 200 -14.75 7.85 -22.09
C GLN A 200 -16.06 7.13 -22.44
N THR A 201 -16.07 5.80 -22.48
CA THR A 201 -17.28 5.04 -22.83
C THR A 201 -18.31 5.07 -21.69
N PRO A 202 -19.62 5.06 -22.01
CA PRO A 202 -20.67 5.02 -20.99
C PRO A 202 -20.54 3.82 -20.04
N GLU A 203 -20.13 2.67 -20.55
CA GLU A 203 -19.91 1.44 -19.79
C GLU A 203 -18.78 1.61 -18.77
N PHE A 204 -17.66 2.21 -19.18
CA PHE A 204 -16.56 2.50 -18.26
C PHE A 204 -16.98 3.52 -17.19
N LEU A 205 -17.66 4.59 -17.58
CA LEU A 205 -18.09 5.64 -16.65
C LEU A 205 -19.12 5.14 -15.63
N ALA A 206 -19.87 4.08 -15.96
CA ALA A 206 -20.81 3.41 -15.05
C ALA A 206 -20.11 2.52 -13.99
N LEU A 207 -18.84 2.17 -14.17
CA LEU A 207 -18.07 1.39 -13.21
C LEU A 207 -17.80 2.18 -11.93
N ASN A 208 -17.63 1.46 -10.83
CA ASN A 208 -17.13 2.09 -9.61
C ASN A 208 -15.66 2.58 -9.77
N LYS A 209 -15.27 3.57 -8.97
CA LYS A 209 -13.93 4.19 -9.04
C LYS A 209 -12.77 3.19 -8.96
N THR A 210 -12.93 2.11 -8.21
CA THR A 210 -11.90 1.08 -8.07
C THR A 210 -11.68 0.33 -9.39
N LEU A 211 -12.75 -0.09 -10.06
CA LEU A 211 -12.65 -0.77 -11.35
C LEU A 211 -12.17 0.18 -12.46
N GLN A 212 -12.59 1.44 -12.43
CA GLN A 212 -12.04 2.45 -13.34
C GLN A 212 -10.52 2.60 -13.17
N SER A 213 -10.04 2.72 -11.92
CA SER A 213 -8.61 2.80 -11.61
C SER A 213 -7.86 1.55 -12.03
N PHE A 214 -8.44 0.37 -11.81
CA PHE A 214 -7.85 -0.90 -12.24
C PHE A 214 -7.67 -0.95 -13.76
N LEU A 215 -8.70 -0.67 -14.53
CA LEU A 215 -8.64 -0.70 -15.99
C LEU A 215 -7.67 0.33 -16.56
N LYS A 216 -7.63 1.55 -16.02
CA LYS A 216 -6.66 2.60 -16.41
C LYS A 216 -5.22 2.21 -16.13
N GLY A 217 -4.98 1.43 -15.08
CA GLY A 217 -3.66 0.99 -14.67
C GLY A 217 -3.05 -0.12 -15.53
N ILE A 218 -3.84 -0.85 -16.33
CA ILE A 218 -3.38 -2.05 -17.04
C ILE A 218 -2.26 -1.75 -18.04
N VAL A 219 -2.48 -0.82 -18.95
CA VAL A 219 -1.47 -0.49 -19.99
C VAL A 219 -0.22 0.12 -19.37
N PRO A 220 -0.31 1.16 -18.51
CA PRO A 220 0.87 1.67 -17.79
C PRO A 220 1.64 0.60 -17.01
N PHE A 221 0.95 -0.39 -16.45
CA PHE A 221 1.58 -1.49 -15.74
C PHE A 221 2.41 -2.38 -16.68
N TYR A 222 1.88 -2.75 -17.84
CA TYR A 222 2.66 -3.52 -18.81
C TYR A 222 3.88 -2.76 -19.31
N ASP A 223 3.73 -1.47 -19.57
CA ASP A 223 4.86 -0.60 -19.95
C ASP A 223 5.90 -0.52 -18.83
N PHE A 224 5.44 -0.45 -17.57
CA PHE A 224 6.32 -0.48 -16.40
C PHE A 224 7.11 -1.80 -16.31
N ILE A 225 6.45 -2.94 -16.47
CA ILE A 225 7.09 -4.26 -16.47
C ILE A 225 8.12 -4.38 -17.61
N ALA A 226 7.75 -4.00 -18.83
CA ALA A 226 8.61 -4.06 -20.00
C ALA A 226 9.83 -3.13 -19.86
N THR A 227 9.61 -1.88 -19.45
CA THR A 227 10.66 -0.87 -19.26
C THR A 227 11.70 -1.32 -18.24
N ASN A 228 11.26 -1.92 -17.14
CA ASN A 228 12.14 -2.36 -16.06
C ASN A 228 12.61 -3.82 -16.24
N LYS A 229 12.19 -4.52 -17.29
CA LYS A 229 12.48 -5.95 -17.57
C LYS A 229 12.20 -6.83 -16.35
N LEU A 230 11.02 -6.67 -15.75
CA LEU A 230 10.60 -7.43 -14.58
C LEU A 230 9.92 -8.73 -14.98
N VAL A 231 10.05 -9.74 -14.13
CA VAL A 231 9.37 -11.04 -14.28
C VAL A 231 8.21 -11.07 -13.31
N MET A 232 7.00 -11.27 -13.84
CA MET A 232 5.80 -11.46 -13.03
C MET A 232 5.66 -12.93 -12.65
N LEU A 233 5.60 -13.22 -11.36
CA LEU A 233 5.22 -14.54 -10.86
C LEU A 233 3.71 -14.56 -10.61
N PRO A 234 3.06 -15.74 -10.82
CA PRO A 234 1.65 -15.89 -10.50
C PRO A 234 1.38 -15.49 -9.05
N MET A 235 0.18 -14.94 -8.79
CA MET A 235 -0.26 -14.75 -7.41
C MET A 235 -0.52 -16.11 -6.76
N GLU A 236 -0.23 -16.23 -5.48
CA GLU A 236 -0.65 -17.37 -4.70
C GLU A 236 -2.18 -17.40 -4.62
N GLU A 237 -2.79 -18.36 -5.31
CA GLU A 237 -4.21 -18.62 -5.13
C GLU A 237 -4.45 -19.22 -3.75
N PRO A 238 -5.54 -18.83 -3.06
CA PRO A 238 -5.92 -19.54 -1.85
C PRO A 238 -6.07 -21.02 -2.19
N ALA A 239 -5.46 -21.88 -1.40
CA ALA A 239 -5.57 -23.33 -1.59
C ALA A 239 -7.05 -23.69 -1.75
N LYS A 240 -7.38 -24.48 -2.82
CA LYS A 240 -8.75 -24.96 -3.00
C LYS A 240 -9.13 -25.71 -1.73
N PRO A 241 -10.30 -25.44 -1.15
CA PRO A 241 -10.71 -26.14 0.06
C PRO A 241 -10.66 -27.66 -0.15
N ILE A 242 -10.07 -28.38 0.78
CA ILE A 242 -9.98 -29.84 0.78
C ILE A 242 -11.31 -30.45 1.30
N GLY A 243 -12.09 -29.64 2.04
CA GLY A 243 -13.37 -30.00 2.63
C GLY A 243 -14.32 -28.82 2.71
N ASP A 244 -15.52 -29.05 3.24
CA ASP A 244 -16.59 -28.07 3.30
C ASP A 244 -17.15 -27.85 4.74
N LYS A 245 -16.46 -28.37 5.77
CA LYS A 245 -16.86 -28.25 7.19
C LYS A 245 -17.17 -26.82 7.59
N TYR A 246 -16.35 -25.86 7.15
CA TYR A 246 -16.54 -24.44 7.46
C TYR A 246 -17.03 -23.61 6.27
N LYS A 247 -17.63 -24.25 5.28
CA LYS A 247 -18.15 -23.57 4.09
C LYS A 247 -19.19 -22.51 4.46
N GLY A 248 -18.91 -21.26 4.03
CA GLY A 248 -19.76 -20.11 4.34
C GLY A 248 -19.46 -19.44 5.70
N PHE A 249 -18.52 -19.97 6.48
CA PHE A 249 -18.09 -19.35 7.72
C PHE A 249 -17.11 -18.21 7.39
N LYS A 250 -17.39 -17.03 7.98
CA LYS A 250 -16.50 -15.88 8.00
C LYS A 250 -16.10 -15.62 9.44
N VAL A 251 -14.88 -16.05 9.78
CA VAL A 251 -14.40 -16.12 11.17
C VAL A 251 -13.45 -14.97 11.44
N CYS A 252 -13.70 -14.20 12.49
CA CYS A 252 -12.83 -13.14 12.96
C CYS A 252 -12.17 -13.54 14.28
N PHE A 253 -10.90 -13.17 14.46
CA PHE A 253 -10.15 -13.40 15.71
C PHE A 253 -9.90 -12.08 16.45
N THR A 254 -9.95 -12.12 17.79
CA THR A 254 -9.56 -10.99 18.64
C THR A 254 -8.99 -11.45 19.98
N GLY A 255 -7.87 -10.85 20.38
CA GLY A 255 -7.16 -11.22 21.62
C GLY A 255 -6.43 -12.55 21.57
N VAL A 256 -6.57 -13.30 20.48
CA VAL A 256 -5.90 -14.59 20.23
C VAL A 256 -5.65 -14.75 18.74
N ARG A 257 -4.63 -15.51 18.40
CA ARG A 257 -4.33 -15.92 17.03
C ARG A 257 -3.83 -17.37 17.02
N ASP A 258 -4.48 -18.21 16.23
CA ASP A 258 -4.12 -19.61 16.04
C ASP A 258 -3.97 -19.86 14.54
N LYS A 259 -2.71 -19.91 14.08
CA LYS A 259 -2.39 -20.08 12.65
C LYS A 259 -2.81 -21.45 12.11
N GLU A 260 -2.83 -22.48 12.96
CA GLU A 260 -3.24 -23.83 12.57
C GLU A 260 -4.74 -23.85 12.34
N LEU A 261 -5.52 -23.24 13.23
CA LEU A 261 -6.97 -23.13 13.08
C LEU A 261 -7.34 -22.20 11.89
N GLU A 262 -6.61 -21.09 11.68
CA GLU A 262 -6.81 -20.25 10.50
C GLU A 262 -6.62 -21.05 9.20
N ALA A 263 -5.57 -21.88 9.13
CA ALA A 263 -5.29 -22.75 8.01
C ALA A 263 -6.36 -23.86 7.84
N GLU A 264 -6.82 -24.46 8.95
CA GLU A 264 -7.89 -25.47 8.94
C GLU A 264 -9.20 -24.87 8.43
N ILE A 265 -9.60 -23.68 8.92
CA ILE A 265 -10.80 -22.98 8.47
C ILE A 265 -10.73 -22.75 6.96
N ALA A 266 -9.61 -22.27 6.44
CA ALA A 266 -9.42 -22.03 5.00
C ALA A 266 -9.46 -23.34 4.21
N ALA A 267 -8.78 -24.40 4.68
CA ALA A 267 -8.77 -25.71 4.05
C ALA A 267 -10.15 -26.38 4.01
N GLN A 268 -11.02 -26.03 4.93
CA GLN A 268 -12.40 -26.56 5.04
C GLN A 268 -13.46 -25.58 4.48
N GLY A 269 -13.08 -24.65 3.61
CA GLY A 269 -14.02 -23.79 2.88
C GLY A 269 -14.52 -22.56 3.62
N GLY A 270 -13.96 -22.23 4.79
CA GLY A 270 -14.24 -21.00 5.54
C GLY A 270 -13.29 -19.86 5.13
N GLU A 271 -13.61 -18.66 5.59
CA GLU A 271 -12.84 -17.44 5.36
C GLU A 271 -12.45 -16.79 6.69
N VAL A 272 -11.16 -16.49 6.88
CA VAL A 272 -10.70 -15.73 8.04
C VAL A 272 -10.69 -14.25 7.69
N VAL A 273 -11.38 -13.43 8.48
CA VAL A 273 -11.53 -11.99 8.25
C VAL A 273 -10.90 -11.16 9.38
N ASN A 274 -10.31 -10.02 9.01
CA ASN A 274 -9.61 -9.18 9.99
C ASN A 274 -10.54 -8.33 10.87
N ASN A 275 -11.77 -8.05 10.41
CA ASN A 275 -12.70 -7.15 11.10
C ASN A 275 -14.09 -7.75 11.21
N VAL A 276 -14.79 -7.41 12.30
CA VAL A 276 -16.20 -7.76 12.49
C VAL A 276 -17.08 -6.86 11.63
N SER A 277 -17.93 -7.47 10.79
CA SER A 277 -18.89 -6.81 9.92
C SER A 277 -20.22 -7.59 9.91
N LYS A 278 -21.26 -7.08 9.23
CA LYS A 278 -22.52 -7.81 9.02
C LYS A 278 -22.37 -9.14 8.27
N LYS A 279 -21.23 -9.32 7.57
CA LYS A 279 -20.92 -10.57 6.86
C LYS A 279 -20.15 -11.57 7.73
N THR A 280 -19.64 -11.17 8.89
CA THR A 280 -18.94 -12.06 9.83
C THR A 280 -19.94 -13.01 10.48
N THR A 281 -19.63 -14.30 10.50
CA THR A 281 -20.50 -15.35 11.03
C THR A 281 -20.09 -15.81 12.42
N HIS A 282 -18.80 -15.76 12.75
CA HIS A 282 -18.25 -16.23 14.02
C HIS A 282 -17.13 -15.29 14.49
N LEU A 283 -17.05 -15.08 15.79
CA LEU A 283 -15.92 -14.39 16.43
C LEU A 283 -15.22 -15.35 17.39
N ILE A 284 -13.91 -15.50 17.24
CA ILE A 284 -13.07 -16.27 18.17
C ILE A 284 -12.30 -15.30 19.06
N VAL A 285 -12.37 -15.54 20.36
CA VAL A 285 -11.77 -14.72 21.42
C VAL A 285 -10.84 -15.55 22.30
N ALA A 286 -9.91 -14.88 22.99
CA ALA A 286 -9.10 -15.53 24.02
C ALA A 286 -9.91 -15.87 25.28
N ASP A 287 -10.84 -14.97 25.66
CA ASP A 287 -11.72 -15.10 26.82
C ASP A 287 -13.10 -14.54 26.45
N LEU A 288 -14.17 -15.29 26.79
CA LEU A 288 -15.57 -14.90 26.55
C LEU A 288 -15.97 -13.60 27.27
N ASN A 289 -15.26 -13.24 28.35
CA ASN A 289 -15.48 -12.01 29.10
C ASN A 289 -14.82 -10.77 28.49
N THR A 290 -14.16 -10.93 27.32
CA THR A 290 -13.47 -9.80 26.68
C THR A 290 -14.42 -8.66 26.33
N THR A 291 -13.94 -7.42 26.58
CA THR A 291 -14.64 -6.15 26.25
C THR A 291 -13.99 -5.45 25.04
N SER A 292 -13.26 -6.20 24.18
CA SER A 292 -12.66 -5.61 23.00
C SER A 292 -13.71 -5.01 22.06
N GLY A 293 -13.37 -3.93 21.35
CA GLY A 293 -14.30 -3.29 20.41
C GLY A 293 -14.83 -4.24 19.32
N LYS A 294 -14.10 -5.30 18.95
CA LYS A 294 -14.58 -6.37 18.07
C LYS A 294 -15.63 -7.25 18.75
N ALA A 295 -15.46 -7.57 20.04
CA ALA A 295 -16.42 -8.36 20.80
C ALA A 295 -17.73 -7.60 21.04
N GLU A 296 -17.65 -6.32 21.37
CA GLU A 296 -18.84 -5.46 21.52
C GLU A 296 -19.60 -5.34 20.20
N LYS A 297 -18.88 -5.15 19.09
CA LYS A 297 -19.49 -5.11 17.76
C LYS A 297 -20.13 -6.43 17.35
N ALA A 298 -19.51 -7.55 17.69
CA ALA A 298 -20.07 -8.88 17.43
C ALA A 298 -21.36 -9.10 18.23
N LYS A 299 -21.36 -8.74 19.52
CA LYS A 299 -22.58 -8.78 20.38
C LYS A 299 -23.70 -7.93 19.81
N ALA A 300 -23.39 -6.69 19.37
CA ALA A 300 -24.38 -5.78 18.77
C ALA A 300 -24.96 -6.32 17.44
N LEU A 301 -24.21 -7.12 16.70
CA LEU A 301 -24.64 -7.73 15.44
C LEU A 301 -25.23 -9.15 15.63
N GLY A 302 -25.32 -9.67 16.85
CA GLY A 302 -25.81 -11.01 17.13
C GLY A 302 -24.89 -12.13 16.63
N ILE A 303 -23.59 -11.85 16.45
CA ILE A 303 -22.62 -12.83 15.96
C ILE A 303 -22.18 -13.70 17.14
N PRO A 304 -22.24 -15.05 17.02
CA PRO A 304 -21.81 -15.96 18.08
C PRO A 304 -20.31 -15.82 18.35
N ILE A 305 -19.94 -15.88 19.63
CA ILE A 305 -18.58 -15.71 20.13
C ILE A 305 -18.11 -17.03 20.75
N PHE A 306 -16.92 -17.47 20.40
CA PHE A 306 -16.31 -18.72 20.79
C PHE A 306 -14.91 -18.53 21.35
N THR A 307 -14.46 -19.43 22.20
CA THR A 307 -13.02 -19.68 22.41
C THR A 307 -12.51 -20.63 21.32
N ILE A 308 -11.20 -20.75 21.15
CA ILE A 308 -10.61 -21.71 20.20
C ILE A 308 -11.12 -23.12 20.46
N GLU A 309 -11.15 -23.54 21.73
CA GLU A 309 -11.58 -24.88 22.14
C GLU A 309 -13.05 -25.13 21.77
N SER A 310 -13.92 -24.17 22.10
CA SER A 310 -15.35 -24.31 21.80
C SER A 310 -15.67 -24.25 20.31
N PHE A 311 -14.87 -23.51 19.52
CA PHE A 311 -15.02 -23.45 18.07
C PHE A 311 -14.59 -24.75 17.38
N LYS A 312 -13.53 -25.42 17.86
CA LYS A 312 -13.08 -26.71 17.31
C LYS A 312 -14.12 -27.84 17.49
N THR A 313 -15.11 -27.67 18.37
CA THR A 313 -16.16 -28.65 18.59
C THR A 313 -17.41 -28.47 17.70
N ILE A 314 -17.44 -27.45 16.87
CA ILE A 314 -18.47 -27.22 15.85
C ILE A 314 -18.06 -27.97 14.55
#